data_4fd058feedebe2d7de19a3e979ec664d
#
_entry.id   4fd058feedebe2d7de19a3e979ec664d
#
_cell.length_a   1.000
_cell.length_b   1.000
_cell.length_c   1.000
_cell.angle_alpha   90.00
_cell.angle_beta   90.00
_cell.angle_gamma   90.00
#
_symmetry.space_group_name_H-M   'P 1'
#
loop_
_entity.id
_entity.type
_entity.pdbx_description
1 polymer ?
#
loop_
_entity_poly.entity_id
_entity_poly.type
_entity_poly.pdbx_seq_one_letter_code
_entity_poly.pdbx_strand_id
1 'polypeptide(L)'
;HISNGLLYGRGACDTKAGGVAMMMAIKALKQAGITPPSTIQYAGVVDEEYLFRGALALAKNTNATAVVVSEPTDLAVVRSHKGLARFRIIVKGTAAHSSKPHLGVNAVTKMARLILAIEDEIIPTYEAELHPLVGCPTLNIGVISGGAQVNFVPDQCVIEIDRRTIPGETPEETLQPFRQLIERLKDQDPELEVELEKPFLLDSAMETDTEAEIVQACRQACRTVLGQPTVTGVPYGTDASKFTTLGIPAIVLGPGSIDQAHAAVEWVDCNQVIQAVEIYKQTMLNF
;
A
#
# COMPACT_ATOMS: atom_id res chain seq x y z
N HIS A 1 -24.87 12.70 -3.38
CA HIS A 1 -25.77 13.11 -4.46
C HIS A 1 -25.17 12.76 -5.82
N ILE A 2 -26.02 12.63 -6.83
CA ILE A 2 -25.57 12.40 -8.21
C ILE A 2 -25.71 13.71 -9.00
N SER A 3 -24.67 14.09 -9.73
CA SER A 3 -24.67 15.23 -10.65
C SER A 3 -23.80 14.92 -11.87
N ASN A 4 -24.30 15.22 -13.08
CA ASN A 4 -23.58 15.01 -14.34
C ASN A 4 -23.01 13.58 -14.51
N GLY A 5 -23.71 12.55 -14.05
CA GLY A 5 -23.26 11.16 -14.15
C GLY A 5 -22.22 10.75 -13.07
N LEU A 6 -21.86 11.65 -12.16
CA LEU A 6 -20.92 11.38 -11.06
C LEU A 6 -21.71 11.25 -9.74
N LEU A 7 -21.39 10.21 -8.97
CA LEU A 7 -21.89 9.99 -7.61
C LEU A 7 -20.90 10.59 -6.60
N TYR A 8 -21.33 11.64 -5.92
CA TYR A 8 -20.53 12.35 -4.91
C TYR A 8 -20.84 11.85 -3.50
N GLY A 9 -19.81 11.64 -2.71
CA GLY A 9 -19.91 11.30 -1.29
C GLY A 9 -18.68 10.60 -0.76
N ARG A 10 -18.42 10.70 0.55
CA ARG A 10 -17.32 9.99 1.19
C ARG A 10 -17.51 8.46 1.08
N GLY A 11 -16.48 7.77 0.58
CA GLY A 11 -16.53 6.34 0.28
C GLY A 11 -17.26 6.01 -1.02
N ALA A 12 -17.64 7.00 -1.85
CA ALA A 12 -18.24 6.74 -3.13
C ALA A 12 -17.27 6.04 -4.07
N CYS A 13 -16.01 6.48 -4.08
CA CYS A 13 -14.93 5.88 -4.85
C CYS A 13 -14.22 4.79 -4.04
N ASP A 14 -13.85 5.09 -2.82
CA ASP A 14 -13.06 4.25 -1.95
C ASP A 14 -13.87 3.78 -0.72
N THR A 15 -14.53 2.57 -0.79
CA THR A 15 -14.73 1.68 -1.97
C THR A 15 -16.17 1.16 -2.05
N LYS A 16 -17.17 1.93 -1.50
CA LYS A 16 -18.57 1.47 -1.42
C LYS A 16 -19.19 1.15 -2.79
N ALA A 17 -18.83 1.93 -3.83
CA ALA A 17 -19.34 1.67 -5.18
C ALA A 17 -18.89 0.30 -5.70
N GLY A 18 -17.62 -0.07 -5.49
CA GLY A 18 -17.11 -1.37 -5.87
C GLY A 18 -17.77 -2.52 -5.12
N GLY A 19 -17.91 -2.38 -3.78
CA GLY A 19 -18.63 -3.36 -2.96
C GLY A 19 -20.09 -3.54 -3.40
N VAL A 20 -20.81 -2.44 -3.70
CA VAL A 20 -22.18 -2.51 -4.24
C VAL A 20 -22.19 -3.16 -5.60
N ALA A 21 -21.23 -2.86 -6.48
CA ALA A 21 -21.15 -3.48 -7.81
C ALA A 21 -20.97 -5.01 -7.71
N MET A 22 -20.13 -5.51 -6.80
CA MET A 22 -19.98 -6.95 -6.52
C MET A 22 -21.29 -7.58 -6.07
N MET A 23 -21.98 -6.97 -5.10
CA MET A 23 -23.27 -7.47 -4.61
C MET A 23 -24.34 -7.48 -5.71
N MET A 24 -24.36 -6.46 -6.57
CA MET A 24 -25.29 -6.38 -7.68
C MET A 24 -25.00 -7.41 -8.78
N ALA A 25 -23.73 -7.75 -9.02
CA ALA A 25 -23.35 -8.84 -9.93
C ALA A 25 -23.90 -10.19 -9.44
N ILE A 26 -23.72 -10.51 -8.16
CA ILE A 26 -24.27 -11.73 -7.54
C ILE A 26 -25.81 -11.74 -7.64
N LYS A 27 -26.44 -10.61 -7.32
CA LYS A 27 -27.91 -10.47 -7.41
C LYS A 27 -28.40 -10.69 -8.84
N ALA A 28 -27.72 -10.14 -9.84
CA ALA A 28 -28.10 -10.28 -11.25
C ALA A 28 -28.03 -11.75 -11.71
N LEU A 29 -26.96 -12.47 -11.36
CA LEU A 29 -26.84 -13.90 -11.65
C LEU A 29 -27.99 -14.71 -11.00
N LYS A 30 -28.27 -14.45 -9.73
CA LYS A 30 -29.33 -15.12 -8.99
C LYS A 30 -30.70 -14.85 -9.62
N GLN A 31 -31.01 -13.62 -10.02
CA GLN A 31 -32.27 -13.25 -10.66
C GLN A 31 -32.42 -13.86 -12.05
N ALA A 32 -31.32 -14.05 -12.77
CA ALA A 32 -31.31 -14.72 -14.06
C ALA A 32 -31.38 -16.25 -13.96
N GLY A 33 -31.33 -16.83 -12.75
CA GLY A 33 -31.29 -18.28 -12.55
C GLY A 33 -29.95 -18.91 -13.00
N ILE A 34 -28.90 -18.13 -13.11
CA ILE A 34 -27.59 -18.58 -13.58
C ILE A 34 -26.72 -18.93 -12.35
N THR A 35 -26.20 -20.16 -12.34
CA THR A 35 -25.26 -20.64 -11.32
C THR A 35 -23.85 -20.53 -11.88
N PRO A 36 -22.93 -19.76 -11.23
CA PRO A 36 -21.51 -19.73 -11.61
C PRO A 36 -20.88 -21.12 -11.43
N PRO A 37 -19.79 -21.43 -12.17
CA PRO A 37 -19.07 -22.70 -12.01
C PRO A 37 -18.41 -22.83 -10.63
N SER A 38 -18.01 -21.73 -10.03
CA SER A 38 -17.39 -21.69 -8.70
C SER A 38 -18.31 -21.09 -7.64
N THR A 39 -18.10 -21.47 -6.36
CA THR A 39 -18.80 -20.84 -5.23
C THR A 39 -18.32 -19.40 -5.03
N ILE A 40 -19.25 -18.47 -5.02
CA ILE A 40 -18.95 -17.04 -4.82
C ILE A 40 -19.22 -16.64 -3.38
N GLN A 41 -18.21 -16.09 -2.73
CA GLN A 41 -18.28 -15.49 -1.41
C GLN A 41 -18.07 -13.98 -1.51
N TYR A 42 -19.01 -13.18 -1.05
CA TYR A 42 -18.81 -11.75 -0.82
C TYR A 42 -18.41 -11.53 0.64
N ALA A 43 -17.35 -10.75 0.84
CA ALA A 43 -16.86 -10.39 2.16
C ALA A 43 -16.69 -8.87 2.27
N GLY A 44 -17.41 -8.24 3.19
CA GLY A 44 -17.15 -6.87 3.62
C GLY A 44 -16.30 -6.92 4.90
N VAL A 45 -15.06 -6.50 4.79
CA VAL A 45 -14.11 -6.51 5.90
C VAL A 45 -13.95 -5.12 6.53
N VAL A 46 -13.39 -5.04 7.71
CA VAL A 46 -13.16 -3.80 8.46
C VAL A 46 -11.68 -3.47 8.50
N ASP A 47 -11.37 -2.18 8.74
CA ASP A 47 -10.02 -1.70 9.11
C ASP A 47 -9.01 -1.75 7.95
N GLU A 48 -9.47 -1.61 6.71
CA GLU A 48 -8.58 -1.54 5.55
C GLU A 48 -7.65 -0.34 5.64
N GLU A 49 -8.15 0.81 6.04
CA GLU A 49 -7.47 2.11 6.10
C GLU A 49 -6.39 2.22 7.21
N TYR A 50 -6.22 1.18 8.05
CA TYR A 50 -5.31 1.30 9.19
C TYR A 50 -4.42 0.07 9.43
N LEU A 51 -4.99 -1.07 9.88
CA LEU A 51 -4.21 -2.27 10.25
C LEU A 51 -4.66 -3.54 9.52
N PHE A 52 -5.59 -3.44 8.59
CA PHE A 52 -6.06 -4.58 7.76
C PHE A 52 -6.61 -5.78 8.55
N ARG A 53 -7.07 -5.57 9.79
CA ARG A 53 -7.46 -6.66 10.72
C ARG A 53 -8.54 -7.56 10.14
N GLY A 54 -9.51 -6.98 9.41
CA GLY A 54 -10.59 -7.72 8.77
C GLY A 54 -10.07 -8.65 7.65
N ALA A 55 -9.25 -8.14 6.77
CA ALA A 55 -8.64 -8.92 5.68
C ALA A 55 -7.70 -9.99 6.20
N LEU A 56 -6.87 -9.68 7.21
CA LEU A 56 -6.00 -10.65 7.87
C LEU A 56 -6.78 -11.79 8.53
N ALA A 57 -7.92 -11.50 9.18
CA ALA A 57 -8.77 -12.51 9.77
C ALA A 57 -9.46 -13.38 8.70
N LEU A 58 -9.96 -12.75 7.63
CA LEU A 58 -10.57 -13.45 6.50
C LEU A 58 -9.56 -14.36 5.80
N ALA A 59 -8.38 -13.86 5.46
CA ALA A 59 -7.37 -14.61 4.73
C ALA A 59 -6.94 -15.90 5.47
N LYS A 60 -6.86 -15.86 6.81
CA LYS A 60 -6.53 -17.03 7.63
C LYS A 60 -7.64 -18.06 7.75
N ASN A 61 -8.90 -17.69 7.48
CA ASN A 61 -10.07 -18.53 7.72
C ASN A 61 -10.87 -18.84 6.45
N THR A 62 -10.45 -18.33 5.30
CA THR A 62 -11.12 -18.62 4.02
C THR A 62 -10.56 -19.90 3.38
N ASN A 63 -11.41 -20.55 2.59
CA ASN A 63 -11.04 -21.61 1.66
C ASN A 63 -11.13 -21.16 0.20
N ALA A 64 -11.14 -19.86 -0.04
CA ALA A 64 -11.17 -19.29 -1.38
C ALA A 64 -9.92 -19.71 -2.17
N THR A 65 -10.10 -20.04 -3.44
CA THR A 65 -9.02 -20.39 -4.37
C THR A 65 -8.48 -19.17 -5.12
N ALA A 66 -9.24 -18.07 -5.12
CA ALA A 66 -8.80 -16.77 -5.64
C ALA A 66 -9.62 -15.64 -5.01
N VAL A 67 -9.10 -14.41 -5.09
CA VAL A 67 -9.72 -13.21 -4.49
C VAL A 67 -9.69 -12.04 -5.48
N VAL A 68 -10.80 -11.30 -5.52
CA VAL A 68 -10.88 -9.99 -6.17
C VAL A 68 -11.14 -8.94 -5.08
N VAL A 69 -10.21 -8.00 -4.92
CA VAL A 69 -10.35 -6.86 -4.01
C VAL A 69 -10.83 -5.66 -4.81
N SER A 70 -11.87 -4.98 -4.30
CA SER A 70 -12.47 -3.85 -5.01
C SER A 70 -11.88 -2.53 -4.54
N GLU A 71 -10.86 -2.05 -5.25
CA GLU A 71 -10.31 -0.71 -5.10
C GLU A 71 -10.48 0.10 -6.39
N PRO A 72 -10.39 1.44 -6.34
CA PRO A 72 -10.54 2.28 -7.51
C PRO A 72 -9.34 2.14 -8.46
N THR A 73 -9.52 1.37 -9.53
CA THR A 73 -8.48 1.05 -10.52
C THR A 73 -8.83 1.52 -11.94
N ASP A 74 -9.85 2.37 -12.09
CA ASP A 74 -10.41 2.73 -13.40
C ASP A 74 -10.77 1.49 -14.24
N LEU A 75 -11.25 0.42 -13.58
CA LEU A 75 -11.59 -0.88 -14.16
C LEU A 75 -10.39 -1.62 -14.79
N ALA A 76 -9.17 -1.23 -14.48
CA ALA A 76 -7.99 -1.99 -14.84
C ALA A 76 -7.82 -3.21 -13.93
N VAL A 77 -7.33 -4.32 -14.48
CA VAL A 77 -6.94 -5.51 -13.72
C VAL A 77 -5.56 -5.27 -13.13
N VAL A 78 -5.51 -4.98 -11.84
CA VAL A 78 -4.26 -4.80 -11.12
C VAL A 78 -3.83 -6.13 -10.52
N ARG A 79 -2.70 -6.66 -11.00
CA ARG A 79 -2.12 -7.93 -10.55
C ARG A 79 -0.87 -7.77 -9.70
N SER A 80 -0.44 -6.52 -9.50
CA SER A 80 0.74 -6.21 -8.68
C SER A 80 0.57 -4.88 -7.98
N HIS A 81 0.99 -4.80 -6.71
CA HIS A 81 1.06 -3.53 -5.98
C HIS A 81 2.24 -3.49 -5.02
N LYS A 82 2.65 -2.28 -4.65
CA LYS A 82 3.71 -2.08 -3.65
C LYS A 82 3.21 -2.46 -2.25
N GLY A 83 4.15 -2.93 -1.43
CA GLY A 83 3.99 -3.03 0.01
C GLY A 83 4.55 -1.80 0.72
N LEU A 84 4.66 -1.87 2.04
CA LEU A 84 5.25 -0.81 2.84
C LEU A 84 5.88 -1.32 4.13
N ALA A 85 6.89 -0.56 4.60
CA ALA A 85 7.43 -0.63 5.95
C ALA A 85 7.49 0.79 6.53
N ARG A 86 6.81 1.02 7.67
CA ARG A 86 6.88 2.28 8.40
C ARG A 86 7.59 2.06 9.72
N PHE A 87 8.63 2.85 9.95
CA PHE A 87 9.50 2.70 11.11
C PHE A 87 10.08 4.05 11.54
N ARG A 88 10.68 4.05 12.74
CA ARG A 88 11.37 5.21 13.30
C ARG A 88 12.86 4.98 13.41
N ILE A 89 13.59 6.06 13.23
CA ILE A 89 15.00 6.14 13.65
C ILE A 89 15.10 7.25 14.69
N ILE A 90 15.70 6.92 15.82
CA ILE A 90 15.88 7.81 16.95
C ILE A 90 17.37 8.05 17.12
N VAL A 91 17.78 9.31 17.09
CA VAL A 91 19.12 9.73 17.50
C VAL A 91 19.04 10.27 18.91
N LYS A 92 19.88 9.72 19.79
CA LYS A 92 20.05 10.18 21.15
C LYS A 92 21.27 11.09 21.24
N GLY A 93 21.23 12.07 22.10
CA GLY A 93 22.27 13.01 22.37
C GLY A 93 22.41 13.29 23.86
N THR A 94 23.06 14.40 24.19
CA THR A 94 23.26 14.83 25.58
C THR A 94 22.90 16.30 25.71
N ALA A 95 21.94 16.61 26.58
CA ALA A 95 21.47 17.97 26.80
C ALA A 95 22.58 18.82 27.46
N ALA A 96 22.70 20.07 27.02
CA ALA A 96 23.58 21.07 27.63
C ALA A 96 22.98 22.47 27.40
N HIS A 97 23.47 23.45 28.13
CA HIS A 97 23.08 24.83 27.86
C HIS A 97 23.72 25.34 26.55
N SER A 98 22.96 26.03 25.72
CA SER A 98 23.37 26.48 24.39
C SER A 98 24.63 27.38 24.38
N SER A 99 24.96 28.02 25.49
CA SER A 99 26.21 28.80 25.62
C SER A 99 27.47 27.91 25.80
N LYS A 100 27.29 26.61 26.08
CA LYS A 100 28.38 25.62 26.26
C LYS A 100 28.04 24.35 25.46
N PRO A 101 27.86 24.43 24.13
CA PRO A 101 27.38 23.32 23.33
C PRO A 101 28.39 22.14 23.30
N HIS A 102 29.65 22.37 23.57
CA HIS A 102 30.70 21.36 23.65
C HIS A 102 30.57 20.41 24.86
N LEU A 103 29.67 20.69 25.80
CA LEU A 103 29.36 19.81 26.93
C LEU A 103 28.16 18.87 26.62
N GLY A 104 27.58 19.01 25.46
CA GLY A 104 26.45 18.17 25.00
C GLY A 104 26.71 17.51 23.66
N VAL A 105 25.82 16.61 23.29
CA VAL A 105 25.76 15.98 21.95
C VAL A 105 24.43 16.36 21.29
N ASN A 106 24.50 17.10 20.19
CA ASN A 106 23.32 17.63 19.52
C ASN A 106 22.67 16.57 18.63
N ALA A 107 21.56 15.97 19.10
CA ALA A 107 20.83 14.93 18.38
C ALA A 107 20.26 15.43 17.04
N VAL A 108 19.84 16.69 16.93
CA VAL A 108 19.33 17.27 15.67
C VAL A 108 20.43 17.35 14.61
N THR A 109 21.63 17.79 14.99
CA THR A 109 22.77 17.85 14.07
C THR A 109 23.22 16.45 13.62
N LYS A 110 23.23 15.46 14.54
CA LYS A 110 23.55 14.07 14.20
C LYS A 110 22.49 13.47 13.27
N MET A 111 21.19 13.72 13.54
CA MET A 111 20.09 13.29 12.68
C MET A 111 20.18 13.89 11.27
N ALA A 112 20.52 15.17 11.14
CA ALA A 112 20.67 15.80 9.83
C ALA A 112 21.74 15.08 8.97
N ARG A 113 22.85 14.65 9.56
CA ARG A 113 23.89 13.86 8.86
C ARG A 113 23.38 12.48 8.46
N LEU A 114 22.59 11.83 9.32
CA LEU A 114 21.98 10.53 9.01
C LEU A 114 20.98 10.65 7.85
N ILE A 115 20.17 11.70 7.83
CA ILE A 115 19.21 11.96 6.73
C ILE A 115 19.96 12.11 5.41
N LEU A 116 20.98 12.94 5.35
CA LEU A 116 21.80 13.14 4.15
C LEU A 116 22.45 11.82 3.69
N ALA A 117 22.96 11.01 4.63
CA ALA A 117 23.52 9.71 4.27
C ALA A 117 22.46 8.73 3.73
N ILE A 118 21.22 8.77 4.23
CA ILE A 118 20.11 8.00 3.66
C ILE A 118 19.82 8.45 2.23
N GLU A 119 19.76 9.76 1.98
CA GLU A 119 19.50 10.33 0.64
C GLU A 119 20.62 10.02 -0.34
N ASP A 120 21.88 10.11 0.09
CA ASP A 120 23.04 9.94 -0.79
C ASP A 120 23.41 8.47 -1.04
N GLU A 121 23.09 7.55 -0.14
CA GLU A 121 23.60 6.18 -0.20
C GLU A 121 22.50 5.09 -0.31
N ILE A 122 21.30 5.30 0.28
CA ILE A 122 20.24 4.30 0.23
C ILE A 122 19.30 4.58 -0.95
N ILE A 123 18.76 5.80 -1.07
CA ILE A 123 17.78 6.12 -2.10
C ILE A 123 18.30 5.84 -3.53
N PRO A 124 19.55 6.18 -3.90
CA PRO A 124 20.05 5.90 -5.25
C PRO A 124 20.11 4.42 -5.61
N THR A 125 20.20 3.51 -4.61
CA THR A 125 20.22 2.06 -4.89
C THR A 125 18.90 1.57 -5.48
N TYR A 126 17.79 2.26 -5.21
CA TYR A 126 16.45 1.86 -5.65
C TYR A 126 16.25 1.93 -7.16
N GLU A 127 17.00 2.78 -7.87
CA GLU A 127 16.92 2.89 -9.33
C GLU A 127 17.32 1.59 -10.05
N ALA A 128 18.16 0.77 -9.41
CA ALA A 128 18.57 -0.53 -9.93
C ALA A 128 17.53 -1.63 -9.74
N GLU A 129 16.51 -1.39 -8.91
CA GLU A 129 15.49 -2.38 -8.50
C GLU A 129 14.17 -2.14 -9.22
N LEU A 130 14.20 -2.02 -10.54
CA LEU A 130 13.03 -1.70 -11.35
C LEU A 130 12.11 -2.92 -11.54
N HIS A 131 10.93 -2.87 -10.92
CA HIS A 131 9.86 -3.83 -11.19
C HIS A 131 9.00 -3.38 -12.38
N PRO A 132 8.68 -4.28 -13.36
CA PRO A 132 8.05 -3.87 -14.63
C PRO A 132 6.65 -3.27 -14.50
N LEU A 133 5.91 -3.58 -13.42
CA LEU A 133 4.54 -3.10 -13.22
C LEU A 133 4.42 -1.99 -12.18
N VAL A 134 5.25 -1.97 -11.14
CA VAL A 134 5.10 -1.02 -10.04
C VAL A 134 6.25 -0.03 -9.90
N GLY A 135 7.26 -0.13 -10.80
CA GLY A 135 8.42 0.75 -10.78
C GLY A 135 9.39 0.43 -9.65
N CYS A 136 10.27 1.37 -9.32
CA CYS A 136 11.27 1.20 -8.28
C CYS A 136 10.66 1.30 -6.88
N PRO A 137 11.32 0.75 -5.86
CA PRO A 137 11.03 1.07 -4.47
C PRO A 137 11.09 2.58 -4.22
N THR A 138 10.43 3.05 -3.17
CA THR A 138 10.48 4.48 -2.80
C THR A 138 10.60 4.66 -1.30
N LEU A 139 11.19 5.78 -0.87
CA LEU A 139 11.34 6.17 0.51
C LEU A 139 10.93 7.63 0.70
N ASN A 140 10.21 7.88 1.77
CA ASN A 140 9.88 9.23 2.21
C ASN A 140 10.16 9.36 3.71
N ILE A 141 10.92 10.37 4.10
CA ILE A 141 11.07 10.81 5.48
C ILE A 141 9.95 11.82 5.73
N GLY A 142 8.82 11.35 6.26
CA GLY A 142 7.59 12.13 6.35
C GLY A 142 7.49 13.00 7.60
N VAL A 143 8.20 12.62 8.67
CA VAL A 143 8.17 13.34 9.95
C VAL A 143 9.58 13.47 10.49
N ILE A 144 9.89 14.64 11.04
CA ILE A 144 11.07 14.89 11.88
C ILE A 144 10.65 15.68 13.10
N SER A 145 11.12 15.27 14.28
CA SER A 145 10.90 15.99 15.53
C SER A 145 12.11 15.91 16.44
N GLY A 146 12.49 17.02 17.08
CA GLY A 146 13.63 17.04 17.99
C GLY A 146 13.85 18.41 18.65
N GLY A 147 14.43 18.38 19.85
CA GLY A 147 14.65 19.56 20.67
C GLY A 147 13.39 20.06 21.37
N ALA A 148 13.56 20.73 22.51
CA ALA A 148 12.49 21.30 23.32
C ALA A 148 12.49 22.83 23.30
N GLN A 149 13.67 23.46 23.41
CA GLN A 149 13.85 24.91 23.41
C GLN A 149 15.19 25.29 22.75
N VAL A 150 15.25 26.48 22.16
CA VAL A 150 16.41 26.96 21.42
C VAL A 150 17.64 27.13 22.26
N ASN A 151 17.53 27.32 23.57
CA ASN A 151 18.64 27.50 24.51
C ASN A 151 19.15 26.20 25.14
N PHE A 152 18.74 25.04 24.65
CA PHE A 152 19.27 23.73 25.01
C PHE A 152 19.86 23.01 23.79
N VAL A 153 20.94 22.26 24.00
CA VAL A 153 21.42 21.26 23.05
C VAL A 153 20.39 20.13 23.04
N PRO A 154 19.81 19.76 21.90
CA PRO A 154 18.82 18.69 21.82
C PRO A 154 19.40 17.33 22.17
N ASP A 155 18.77 16.61 23.09
CA ASP A 155 19.15 15.26 23.53
C ASP A 155 18.40 14.14 22.80
N GLN A 156 17.44 14.49 21.94
CA GLN A 156 16.73 13.52 21.09
C GLN A 156 16.29 14.16 19.78
N CYS A 157 16.36 13.37 18.72
CA CYS A 157 15.70 13.65 17.43
C CYS A 157 15.17 12.36 16.83
N VAL A 158 13.94 12.39 16.30
CA VAL A 158 13.24 11.24 15.74
C VAL A 158 12.82 11.57 14.31
N ILE A 159 12.98 10.60 13.40
CA ILE A 159 12.35 10.62 12.08
C ILE A 159 11.43 9.42 11.91
N GLU A 160 10.34 9.63 11.14
CA GLU A 160 9.47 8.55 10.68
C GLU A 160 9.59 8.39 9.17
N ILE A 161 9.78 7.15 8.75
CA ILE A 161 10.06 6.76 7.37
C ILE A 161 8.90 5.89 6.84
N ASP A 162 8.40 6.21 5.64
CA ASP A 162 7.55 5.35 4.82
C ASP A 162 8.39 4.79 3.67
N ARG A 163 8.69 3.50 3.69
CA ARG A 163 9.42 2.77 2.66
C ARG A 163 8.44 1.90 1.89
N ARG A 164 8.28 2.17 0.59
CA ARG A 164 7.44 1.35 -0.29
C ARG A 164 8.26 0.23 -0.91
N THR A 165 7.84 -1.00 -0.64
CA THR A 165 8.49 -2.22 -1.15
C THR A 165 7.90 -2.65 -2.49
N ILE A 166 8.66 -3.43 -3.26
CA ILE A 166 8.20 -4.04 -4.51
C ILE A 166 8.05 -5.56 -4.34
N PRO A 167 7.33 -6.26 -5.22
CA PRO A 167 7.29 -7.72 -5.21
C PRO A 167 8.68 -8.34 -5.24
N GLY A 168 8.90 -9.35 -4.38
CA GLY A 168 10.19 -9.99 -4.17
C GLY A 168 10.97 -9.48 -2.96
N GLU A 169 10.65 -8.28 -2.44
CA GLU A 169 11.18 -7.78 -1.17
C GLU A 169 10.29 -8.19 0.00
N THR A 170 10.91 -8.59 1.11
CA THR A 170 10.19 -8.67 2.38
C THR A 170 10.33 -7.35 3.13
N PRO A 171 9.23 -6.86 3.78
CA PRO A 171 9.30 -5.59 4.52
C PRO A 171 10.38 -5.58 5.62
N GLU A 172 10.67 -6.73 6.23
CA GLU A 172 11.71 -6.88 7.25
C GLU A 172 13.12 -6.73 6.69
N GLU A 173 13.38 -7.27 5.49
CA GLU A 173 14.69 -7.19 4.82
C GLU A 173 15.01 -5.77 4.40
N THR A 174 13.98 -4.93 4.14
CA THR A 174 14.17 -3.53 3.74
C THR A 174 14.86 -2.67 4.80
N LEU A 175 14.93 -3.13 6.06
CA LEU A 175 15.64 -2.44 7.13
C LEU A 175 17.16 -2.70 7.12
N GLN A 176 17.63 -3.69 6.38
CA GLN A 176 19.04 -4.07 6.39
C GLN A 176 19.98 -2.96 5.90
N PRO A 177 19.69 -2.24 4.81
CA PRO A 177 20.53 -1.09 4.40
C PRO A 177 20.66 -0.02 5.49
N PHE A 178 19.59 0.26 6.22
CA PHE A 178 19.61 1.23 7.32
C PHE A 178 20.48 0.75 8.48
N ARG A 179 20.43 -0.54 8.84
CA ARG A 179 21.30 -1.10 9.87
C ARG A 179 22.78 -0.97 9.50
N GLN A 180 23.12 -1.32 8.26
CA GLN A 180 24.50 -1.21 7.76
C GLN A 180 24.98 0.24 7.73
N LEU A 181 24.13 1.17 7.25
CA LEU A 181 24.46 2.60 7.26
C LEU A 181 24.70 3.13 8.69
N ILE A 182 23.80 2.80 9.62
CA ILE A 182 23.89 3.24 11.01
C ILE A 182 25.19 2.72 11.66
N GLU A 183 25.53 1.46 11.52
CA GLU A 183 26.75 0.89 12.09
C GLU A 183 28.00 1.56 11.51
N ARG A 184 28.05 1.77 10.19
CA ARG A 184 29.17 2.50 9.56
C ARG A 184 29.30 3.94 10.05
N LEU A 185 28.18 4.64 10.25
CA LEU A 185 28.22 6.01 10.78
C LEU A 185 28.66 6.06 12.25
N LYS A 186 28.31 5.06 13.07
CA LYS A 186 28.81 4.92 14.45
C LYS A 186 30.31 4.69 14.50
N ASP A 187 30.86 3.91 13.57
CA ASP A 187 32.33 3.72 13.48
C ASP A 187 33.07 5.03 13.18
N GLN A 188 32.44 5.94 12.43
CA GLN A 188 33.01 7.24 12.08
C GLN A 188 32.78 8.32 13.14
N ASP A 189 31.75 8.19 13.95
CA ASP A 189 31.36 9.16 14.99
C ASP A 189 30.98 8.41 16.28
N PRO A 190 31.94 8.24 17.21
CA PRO A 190 31.72 7.52 18.48
C PRO A 190 30.64 8.15 19.40
N GLU A 191 30.28 9.41 19.16
CA GLU A 191 29.20 10.09 19.90
C GLU A 191 27.83 9.84 19.26
N LEU A 192 27.74 9.15 18.12
CA LEU A 192 26.49 8.87 17.43
C LEU A 192 25.78 7.69 18.09
N GLU A 193 24.73 7.98 18.85
CA GLU A 193 23.84 6.97 19.42
C GLU A 193 22.54 6.93 18.61
N VAL A 194 22.31 5.83 17.88
CA VAL A 194 21.14 5.64 17.00
C VAL A 194 20.42 4.36 17.38
N GLU A 195 19.11 4.46 17.47
CA GLU A 195 18.18 3.33 17.61
C GLU A 195 17.29 3.25 16.36
N LEU A 196 17.33 2.11 15.67
CA LEU A 196 16.39 1.74 14.63
C LEU A 196 15.28 0.92 15.26
N GLU A 197 14.09 1.50 15.42
CA GLU A 197 12.94 0.80 15.99
C GLU A 197 12.43 -0.31 15.06
N LYS A 198 11.71 -1.27 15.64
CA LYS A 198 10.93 -2.22 14.84
C LYS A 198 9.84 -1.45 14.08
N PRO A 199 9.53 -1.84 12.85
CA PRO A 199 8.43 -1.23 12.12
C PRO A 199 7.12 -1.28 12.92
N PHE A 200 6.43 -0.15 12.97
CA PHE A 200 5.11 -0.07 13.58
C PHE A 200 3.98 -0.42 12.59
N LEU A 201 4.30 -0.47 11.28
CA LEU A 201 3.41 -0.97 10.24
C LEU A 201 4.23 -1.67 9.17
N LEU A 202 3.82 -2.89 8.84
CA LEU A 202 4.37 -3.70 7.75
C LEU A 202 3.22 -4.19 6.88
N ASP A 203 3.39 -4.08 5.57
CA ASP A 203 2.51 -4.69 4.58
C ASP A 203 3.33 -5.21 3.40
N SER A 204 3.04 -6.44 2.98
CA SER A 204 3.75 -7.07 1.87
C SER A 204 3.31 -6.47 0.55
N ALA A 205 4.23 -6.40 -0.42
CA ALA A 205 3.86 -6.20 -1.80
C ALA A 205 3.08 -7.42 -2.32
N MET A 206 2.28 -7.21 -3.35
CA MET A 206 1.47 -8.24 -4.00
C MET A 206 1.88 -8.40 -5.45
N GLU A 207 2.02 -9.64 -5.88
CA GLU A 207 2.03 -9.99 -7.30
C GLU A 207 1.33 -11.33 -7.52
N THR A 208 0.45 -11.36 -8.51
CA THR A 208 -0.21 -12.57 -9.00
C THR A 208 0.29 -12.85 -10.43
N ASP A 209 0.61 -14.11 -10.70
CA ASP A 209 1.07 -14.55 -12.02
C ASP A 209 0.05 -14.15 -13.09
N THR A 210 0.54 -13.66 -14.23
CA THR A 210 -0.32 -13.27 -15.35
C THR A 210 -1.16 -14.42 -15.89
N GLU A 211 -0.66 -15.67 -15.78
CA GLU A 211 -1.36 -16.89 -16.23
C GLU A 211 -2.32 -17.47 -15.18
N ALA A 212 -2.39 -16.88 -13.97
CA ALA A 212 -3.34 -17.31 -12.96
C ALA A 212 -4.79 -17.19 -13.48
N GLU A 213 -5.62 -18.19 -13.22
CA GLU A 213 -7.01 -18.26 -13.72
C GLU A 213 -7.80 -17.00 -13.40
N ILE A 214 -7.66 -16.43 -12.20
CA ILE A 214 -8.37 -15.22 -11.80
C ILE A 214 -7.94 -13.99 -12.63
N VAL A 215 -6.67 -13.87 -13.00
CA VAL A 215 -6.17 -12.81 -13.87
C VAL A 215 -6.76 -12.95 -15.26
N GLN A 216 -6.76 -14.16 -15.80
CA GLN A 216 -7.33 -14.45 -17.13
C GLN A 216 -8.84 -14.27 -17.17
N ALA A 217 -9.56 -14.73 -16.13
CA ALA A 217 -11.01 -14.54 -16.01
C ALA A 217 -11.39 -13.04 -15.99
N CYS A 218 -10.71 -12.25 -15.14
CA CYS A 218 -10.94 -10.80 -15.06
C CYS A 218 -10.56 -10.07 -16.34
N ARG A 219 -9.42 -10.45 -16.96
CA ARG A 219 -8.98 -9.90 -18.25
C ARG A 219 -10.01 -10.17 -19.36
N GLN A 220 -10.56 -11.38 -19.41
CA GLN A 220 -11.59 -11.73 -20.39
C GLN A 220 -12.89 -10.97 -20.10
N ALA A 221 -13.29 -10.83 -18.84
CA ALA A 221 -14.45 -10.04 -18.44
C ALA A 221 -14.33 -8.57 -18.87
N CYS A 222 -13.17 -7.94 -18.57
CA CYS A 222 -12.89 -6.56 -19.01
C CYS A 222 -12.90 -6.44 -20.53
N ARG A 223 -12.34 -7.42 -21.26
CA ARG A 223 -12.39 -7.44 -22.73
C ARG A 223 -13.82 -7.46 -23.24
N THR A 224 -14.68 -8.26 -22.64
CA THR A 224 -16.09 -8.36 -23.04
C THR A 224 -16.85 -7.05 -22.82
N VAL A 225 -16.59 -6.34 -21.72
CA VAL A 225 -17.34 -5.14 -21.33
C VAL A 225 -16.73 -3.86 -21.90
N LEU A 226 -15.40 -3.76 -21.91
CA LEU A 226 -14.68 -2.53 -22.26
C LEU A 226 -14.01 -2.57 -23.65
N GLY A 227 -13.94 -3.76 -24.27
CA GLY A 227 -13.24 -3.98 -25.53
C GLY A 227 -11.73 -4.23 -25.37
N GLN A 228 -11.03 -3.41 -24.61
CA GLN A 228 -9.59 -3.57 -24.36
C GLN A 228 -9.32 -3.63 -22.85
N PRO A 229 -8.87 -4.78 -22.32
CA PRO A 229 -8.50 -4.89 -20.92
C PRO A 229 -7.13 -4.26 -20.68
N THR A 230 -7.01 -3.44 -19.65
CA THR A 230 -5.72 -3.00 -19.10
C THR A 230 -5.31 -3.94 -17.98
N VAL A 231 -4.07 -4.46 -18.02
CA VAL A 231 -3.46 -5.23 -16.93
C VAL A 231 -2.24 -4.45 -16.46
N THR A 232 -2.17 -4.14 -15.16
CA THR A 232 -1.17 -3.21 -14.63
C THR A 232 -0.78 -3.52 -13.20
N GLY A 233 0.09 -2.67 -12.63
CA GLY A 233 0.40 -2.56 -11.22
C GLY A 233 0.09 -1.17 -10.69
N VAL A 234 0.01 -1.04 -9.36
CA VAL A 234 -0.24 0.23 -8.67
C VAL A 234 0.78 0.49 -7.56
N PRO A 235 1.08 1.76 -7.24
CA PRO A 235 2.10 2.09 -6.25
C PRO A 235 1.63 2.07 -4.79
N TYR A 236 0.36 1.78 -4.52
CA TYR A 236 -0.23 1.71 -3.18
C TYR A 236 -0.54 0.26 -2.81
N GLY A 237 -0.66 -0.02 -1.49
CA GLY A 237 -1.03 -1.33 -0.97
C GLY A 237 -2.54 -1.50 -0.89
N THR A 238 -3.01 -2.75 -0.84
CA THR A 238 -4.42 -3.10 -0.68
C THR A 238 -4.57 -4.37 0.17
N ASP A 239 -5.80 -4.74 0.49
CA ASP A 239 -6.09 -6.01 1.17
C ASP A 239 -5.63 -7.28 0.40
N ALA A 240 -5.33 -7.17 -0.90
CA ALA A 240 -4.94 -8.31 -1.74
C ALA A 240 -3.64 -9.00 -1.28
N SER A 241 -2.68 -8.23 -0.74
CA SER A 241 -1.42 -8.78 -0.22
C SER A 241 -1.62 -9.81 0.90
N LYS A 242 -2.69 -9.68 1.70
CA LYS A 242 -3.00 -10.57 2.82
C LYS A 242 -3.35 -11.98 2.36
N PHE A 243 -3.87 -12.10 1.14
CA PHE A 243 -4.21 -13.38 0.51
C PHE A 243 -3.02 -13.96 -0.24
N THR A 244 -2.30 -13.15 -1.03
CA THR A 244 -1.15 -13.64 -1.80
C THR A 244 0.00 -14.12 -0.92
N THR A 245 0.22 -13.54 0.27
CA THR A 245 1.18 -14.04 1.27
C THR A 245 0.84 -15.43 1.81
N LEU A 246 -0.42 -15.86 1.67
CA LEU A 246 -0.88 -17.21 2.02
C LEU A 246 -1.01 -18.14 0.79
N GLY A 247 -0.52 -17.71 -0.38
CA GLY A 247 -0.55 -18.48 -1.60
C GLY A 247 -1.90 -18.47 -2.33
N ILE A 248 -2.82 -17.61 -1.93
CA ILE A 248 -4.12 -17.43 -2.60
C ILE A 248 -3.98 -16.32 -3.66
N PRO A 249 -4.08 -16.62 -4.96
CA PRO A 249 -4.02 -15.62 -6.01
C PRO A 249 -5.06 -14.52 -5.82
N ALA A 250 -4.62 -13.25 -5.87
CA ALA A 250 -5.52 -12.11 -5.72
C ALA A 250 -5.24 -11.06 -6.79
N ILE A 251 -6.28 -10.35 -7.19
CA ILE A 251 -6.20 -9.16 -8.04
C ILE A 251 -6.99 -8.02 -7.41
N VAL A 252 -6.71 -6.82 -7.87
CA VAL A 252 -7.47 -5.63 -7.50
C VAL A 252 -8.17 -5.10 -8.74
N LEU A 253 -9.46 -4.80 -8.64
CA LEU A 253 -10.26 -4.29 -9.74
C LEU A 253 -11.52 -3.61 -9.21
N GLY A 254 -11.75 -2.38 -9.61
CA GLY A 254 -12.98 -1.68 -9.26
C GLY A 254 -13.17 -0.36 -10.01
N PRO A 255 -14.38 0.23 -9.88
CA PRO A 255 -14.70 1.50 -10.51
C PRO A 255 -14.07 2.68 -9.79
N GLY A 256 -13.83 3.74 -10.53
CA GLY A 256 -13.25 4.99 -10.02
C GLY A 256 -11.73 5.03 -10.08
N SER A 257 -11.18 6.22 -9.89
CA SER A 257 -9.75 6.47 -9.87
C SER A 257 -9.25 6.68 -8.44
N ILE A 258 -8.07 6.15 -8.13
CA ILE A 258 -7.40 6.38 -6.85
C ILE A 258 -7.16 7.87 -6.56
N ASP A 259 -7.09 8.71 -7.59
CA ASP A 259 -6.94 10.16 -7.44
C ASP A 259 -8.15 10.83 -6.73
N GLN A 260 -9.28 10.13 -6.67
CA GLN A 260 -10.47 10.58 -5.95
C GLN A 260 -10.54 10.06 -4.51
N ALA A 261 -9.78 9.02 -4.19
CA ALA A 261 -9.67 8.51 -2.83
C ALA A 261 -9.02 9.56 -1.91
N HIS A 262 -9.54 9.68 -0.69
CA HIS A 262 -9.05 10.63 0.33
C HIS A 262 -9.08 12.11 -0.09
N ALA A 263 -9.62 12.44 -1.27
CA ALA A 263 -9.79 13.81 -1.72
C ALA A 263 -10.85 14.56 -0.88
N ALA A 264 -10.75 15.90 -0.82
CA ALA A 264 -11.73 16.73 -0.13
C ALA A 264 -13.14 16.58 -0.74
N VAL A 265 -13.20 16.38 -2.06
CA VAL A 265 -14.43 16.09 -2.81
C VAL A 265 -14.22 14.73 -3.48
N GLU A 266 -14.90 13.72 -2.99
CA GLU A 266 -14.82 12.36 -3.51
C GLU A 266 -16.03 12.05 -4.40
N TRP A 267 -15.77 11.40 -5.53
CA TRP A 267 -16.80 10.97 -6.46
C TRP A 267 -16.37 9.75 -7.27
N VAL A 268 -17.35 9.07 -7.86
CA VAL A 268 -17.14 7.97 -8.82
C VAL A 268 -18.06 8.13 -10.02
N ASP A 269 -17.60 7.76 -11.21
CA ASP A 269 -18.41 7.74 -12.42
C ASP A 269 -19.45 6.61 -12.34
N CYS A 270 -20.75 6.96 -12.43
CA CYS A 270 -21.84 6.00 -12.40
C CYS A 270 -21.74 4.96 -13.53
N ASN A 271 -21.22 5.32 -14.71
CA ASN A 271 -21.03 4.39 -15.81
C ASN A 271 -19.96 3.33 -15.45
N GLN A 272 -18.87 3.73 -14.81
CA GLN A 272 -17.86 2.77 -14.34
C GLN A 272 -18.45 1.81 -13.30
N VAL A 273 -19.33 2.29 -12.42
CA VAL A 273 -20.01 1.42 -11.43
C VAL A 273 -20.90 0.38 -12.14
N ILE A 274 -21.64 0.79 -13.16
CA ILE A 274 -22.48 -0.12 -13.96
C ILE A 274 -21.62 -1.12 -14.74
N GLN A 275 -20.53 -0.66 -15.35
CA GLN A 275 -19.57 -1.53 -16.04
C GLN A 275 -18.91 -2.52 -15.08
N ALA A 276 -18.57 -2.10 -13.83
CA ALA A 276 -18.02 -2.97 -12.81
C ALA A 276 -18.99 -4.12 -12.45
N VAL A 277 -20.30 -3.86 -12.36
CA VAL A 277 -21.31 -4.91 -12.15
C VAL A 277 -21.21 -5.99 -13.23
N GLU A 278 -21.14 -5.57 -14.50
CA GLU A 278 -21.04 -6.51 -15.60
C GLU A 278 -19.69 -7.24 -15.63
N ILE A 279 -18.58 -6.54 -15.36
CA ILE A 279 -17.25 -7.15 -15.28
C ILE A 279 -17.23 -8.22 -14.17
N TYR A 280 -17.69 -7.91 -12.96
CA TYR A 280 -17.73 -8.90 -11.88
C TYR A 280 -18.62 -10.08 -12.22
N LYS A 281 -19.77 -9.85 -12.85
CA LYS A 281 -20.64 -10.92 -13.33
C LYS A 281 -19.93 -11.82 -14.33
N GLN A 282 -19.27 -11.25 -15.34
CA GLN A 282 -18.50 -12.01 -16.32
C GLN A 282 -17.31 -12.74 -15.69
N THR A 283 -16.63 -12.12 -14.72
CA THR A 283 -15.55 -12.77 -13.96
C THR A 283 -16.06 -14.03 -13.26
N MET A 284 -17.21 -13.94 -12.56
CA MET A 284 -17.82 -15.07 -11.85
C MET A 284 -18.27 -16.20 -12.79
N LEU A 285 -18.53 -15.90 -14.07
CA LEU A 285 -18.90 -16.88 -15.08
C LEU A 285 -17.69 -17.51 -15.77
N ASN A 286 -16.56 -16.83 -15.78
CA ASN A 286 -15.33 -17.26 -16.46
C ASN A 286 -14.34 -17.96 -15.51
N PHE A 287 -14.55 -17.90 -14.22
CA PHE A 287 -13.74 -18.50 -13.17
C PHE A 287 -14.50 -19.71 -12.56
#